data_37380da989c4cd2e02568ae055c999fb
#
_entry.id   37380da989c4cd2e02568ae055c999fb
#
_cell.length_a   1.000
_cell.length_b   1.000
_cell.length_c   1.000
_cell.angle_alpha   90.00
_cell.angle_beta   90.00
_cell.angle_gamma   90.00
#
_symmetry.space_group_name_H-M   'P 1'
#
loop_
_entity.id
_entity.type
_entity.pdbx_description
1 polymer ?
#
loop_
_entity_poly.entity_id
_entity_poly.type
_entity_poly.pdbx_seq_one_letter_code
_entity_poly.pdbx_strand_id
1 'polypeptide(L)' 'MDKETYENWVRIKELLEAEGKTDTYYYKRAMYVLQNGRDLGPGMPKL' A
#
# COMPACT_ATOMS: atom_id res chain seq x y z
N MET A 1 -3.08 6.59 -11.42
CA MET A 1 -1.89 6.75 -10.54
C MET A 1 -0.65 6.76 -11.40
N ASP A 2 0.24 7.68 -11.17
CA ASP A 2 1.44 7.73 -11.98
C ASP A 2 2.45 6.67 -11.52
N LYS A 3 3.42 6.41 -12.39
CA LYS A 3 4.37 5.34 -12.16
C LYS A 3 5.17 5.53 -10.89
N GLU A 4 5.56 6.76 -10.61
CA GLU A 4 6.38 7.05 -9.43
C GLU A 4 5.62 6.73 -8.15
N THR A 5 4.37 7.13 -8.07
CA THR A 5 3.53 6.83 -6.91
C THR A 5 3.34 5.33 -6.74
N TYR A 6 3.09 4.63 -7.86
CA TYR A 6 2.93 3.19 -7.82
C TYR A 6 4.19 2.51 -7.29
N GLU A 7 5.35 2.92 -7.79
CA GLU A 7 6.61 2.33 -7.36
C GLU A 7 6.90 2.63 -5.89
N ASN A 8 6.48 3.79 -5.40
CA ASN A 8 6.63 4.10 -3.98
C ASN A 8 5.83 3.12 -3.12
N TRP A 9 4.62 2.78 -3.54
CA TRP A 9 3.81 1.83 -2.80
C TRP A 9 4.39 0.42 -2.85
N VAL A 10 4.98 0.02 -3.96
CA VAL A 10 5.69 -1.26 -4.03
C VAL A 10 6.82 -1.29 -3.01
N ARG A 11 7.59 -0.21 -2.92
CA ARG A 11 8.69 -0.13 -1.98
C ARG A 11 8.21 -0.20 -0.55
N ILE A 12 7.13 0.52 -0.23
CA ILE A 12 6.55 0.51 1.11
C ILE A 12 6.12 -0.91 1.48
N LYS A 13 5.43 -1.58 0.56
CA LYS A 13 4.98 -2.94 0.79
C LYS A 13 6.15 -3.87 1.07
N GLU A 14 7.18 -3.81 0.25
CA GLU A 14 8.34 -4.68 0.41
C GLU A 14 9.07 -4.42 1.72
N LEU A 15 9.20 -3.14 2.08
CA LEU A 15 9.86 -2.78 3.34
C LEU A 15 9.10 -3.34 4.53
N LEU A 16 7.78 -3.21 4.53
CA LEU A 16 6.97 -3.71 5.63
C LEU A 16 7.04 -5.23 5.72
N GLU A 17 7.08 -5.91 4.59
CA GLU A 17 7.25 -7.36 4.58
C GLU A 17 8.59 -7.77 5.16
N ALA A 18 9.65 -7.03 4.81
CA ALA A 18 10.98 -7.33 5.32
C ALA A 18 11.07 -7.13 6.83
N GLU A 19 10.28 -6.21 7.38
CA GLU A 19 10.27 -5.95 8.82
C GLU A 19 9.22 -6.76 9.57
N GLY A 20 8.46 -7.60 8.86
CA GLY A 20 7.43 -8.42 9.48
C GLY A 20 6.18 -7.65 9.88
N LYS A 21 5.96 -6.47 9.31
CA LYS A 21 4.84 -5.61 9.67
C LYS A 21 3.70 -5.76 8.66
N THR A 22 3.25 -7.00 8.47
CA THR A 22 2.27 -7.29 7.41
C THR A 22 0.83 -7.15 7.87
N ASP A 23 0.59 -6.88 9.15
CA ASP A 23 -0.76 -6.65 9.64
C ASP A 23 -1.00 -5.20 10.06
N THR A 24 -0.13 -4.29 9.64
CA THR A 24 -0.32 -2.87 9.90
C THR A 24 -1.26 -2.26 8.85
N TYR A 25 -1.83 -1.11 9.20
CA TYR A 25 -2.70 -0.37 8.29
C TYR A 25 -1.98 -0.02 6.98
N TYR A 26 -0.73 0.41 7.07
CA TYR A 26 0.02 0.79 5.88
C TYR A 26 0.24 -0.37 4.92
N TYR A 27 0.47 -1.55 5.46
CA TYR A 27 0.63 -2.72 4.60
C TYR A 27 -0.67 -3.01 3.86
N LYS A 28 -1.79 -3.00 4.57
CA LYS A 28 -3.09 -3.25 3.95
C LYS A 28 -3.42 -2.19 2.91
N ARG A 29 -3.09 -0.94 3.20
CA ARG A 29 -3.29 0.15 2.24
C ARG A 29 -2.43 -0.07 0.99
N ALA A 30 -1.17 -0.44 1.17
CA ALA A 30 -0.29 -0.72 0.04
C ALA A 30 -0.81 -1.84 -0.83
N MET A 31 -1.30 -2.91 -0.21
CA MET A 31 -1.91 -4.01 -0.95
C MET A 31 -3.09 -3.54 -1.77
N TYR A 32 -3.95 -2.74 -1.17
CA TYR A 32 -5.11 -2.21 -1.88
C TYR A 32 -4.70 -1.35 -3.09
N VAL A 33 -3.76 -0.44 -2.86
CA VAL A 33 -3.29 0.44 -3.92
C VAL A 33 -2.73 -0.35 -5.09
N LEU A 34 -1.93 -1.37 -4.79
CA LEU A 34 -1.29 -2.17 -5.84
C LEU A 34 -2.29 -3.03 -6.59
N GLN A 35 -3.33 -3.50 -5.91
CA GLN A 35 -4.36 -4.31 -6.57
C GLN A 35 -5.28 -3.48 -7.44
N ASN A 36 -5.58 -2.26 -7.03
CA ASN A 36 -6.59 -1.43 -7.70
C ASN A 36 -6.00 -0.33 -8.57
N GLY A 37 -4.69 -0.09 -8.46
CA GLY A 37 -4.03 0.93 -9.24
C GLY A 37 -4.34 2.34 -8.79
N ARG A 38 -4.89 2.51 -7.59
CA ARG A 38 -5.21 3.84 -7.06
C ARG A 38 -5.31 3.78 -5.55
N ASP A 39 -5.04 4.93 -4.93
CA ASP A 39 -5.16 5.11 -3.49
C ASP A 39 -6.55 5.62 -3.15
N LEU A 40 -7.16 5.04 -2.12
CA LEU A 40 -8.46 5.51 -1.65
C LEU A 40 -8.37 6.79 -0.84
N GLY A 41 -7.17 7.12 -0.35
CA GLY A 41 -7.01 8.30 0.47
C GLY A 41 -7.74 8.19 1.79
N PRO A 42 -8.23 9.31 2.33
CA PRO A 42 -8.86 9.31 3.65
C PRO A 42 -10.18 8.56 3.70
N GLY A 43 -10.77 8.22 2.57
CA GLY A 43 -12.02 7.47 2.53
C GLY A 43 -11.85 5.97 2.46
N MET A 44 -10.67 5.46 2.77
CA MET A 44 -10.39 4.04 2.69
C MET A 44 -11.25 3.23 3.65
N PRO A 45 -11.94 2.20 3.17
CA PRO A 45 -12.77 1.39 4.05
C PRO A 45 -11.90 0.54 4.99
N LYS A 46 -12.51 0.06 6.05
CA LYS A 46 -11.83 -0.85 6.96
C LYS A 46 -11.52 -2.15 6.24
N LEU A 47 -10.36 -2.65 6.47
CA LEU A 47 -9.88 -3.89 5.87
C LEU A 47 -9.88 -5.02 6.89
#